data_a298bf771329a833a3c254a2b03b407a
#
_entry.id   a298bf771329a833a3c254a2b03b407a
#
_cell.length_a   1.000
_cell.length_b   1.000
_cell.length_c   1.000
_cell.angle_alpha   90.00
_cell.angle_beta   90.00
_cell.angle_gamma   90.00
#
_symmetry.space_group_name_H-M   'P 1'
#
loop_
_entity.id
_entity.type
_entity.pdbx_description
1 polymer ?
#
loop_
_entity_poly.entity_id
_entity_poly.type
_entity_poly.pdbx_seq_one_letter_code
_entity_poly.pdbx_strand_id
1 'polypeptide(L)'
;SLIPSGTGYFGVIPNTISNFLSNSPESVFMRPGGLPDILTMSLTFAIIGLIVYAEGIRIEIPITSVKYRGFQGTYPIKLLYVSVLPVILTGALLANVIFFSQFIWSRYNPANSNSLLNLIAIFNVNDPTQGPIGGLAYYISPPRGIEVASVEPVRAITYMLFYIVMCTIFARVWVEIGGLGAKSVAKNLLGANVQVPGFRRSQASVEVVLQRYIPVITIIGGILMGLLASGADILGIFGGGTGILLMVSITMNYYQILMKERLEAMMPGLASFLGKG
;
A
#
# COMPACT_ATOMS: atom_id res chain seq x y z
N SER A 1 -24.49 9.43 -4.02
CA SER A 1 -25.86 8.94 -4.22
C SER A 1 -26.86 10.06 -3.94
N LEU A 2 -28.00 10.05 -4.62
CA LEU A 2 -29.11 10.97 -4.42
C LEU A 2 -30.03 10.56 -3.24
N ILE A 3 -29.62 9.58 -2.45
CA ILE A 3 -30.39 9.11 -1.29
C ILE A 3 -30.30 10.19 -0.20
N PRO A 4 -31.44 10.71 0.28
CA PRO A 4 -31.43 11.71 1.35
C PRO A 4 -30.96 11.09 2.66
N SER A 5 -30.16 11.83 3.42
CA SER A 5 -29.85 11.55 4.83
C SER A 5 -30.54 12.63 5.68
N GLY A 6 -30.67 12.41 6.97
CA GLY A 6 -31.33 13.39 7.87
C GLY A 6 -30.73 14.81 7.85
N THR A 7 -29.54 14.97 7.30
CA THR A 7 -28.77 16.23 7.21
C THR A 7 -28.35 16.60 5.79
N GLY A 8 -28.98 16.01 4.75
CA GLY A 8 -28.62 16.26 3.35
C GLY A 8 -28.60 14.97 2.52
N TYR A 9 -27.70 14.88 1.56
CA TYR A 9 -27.51 13.69 0.70
C TYR A 9 -26.31 12.86 1.12
N PHE A 10 -26.37 11.53 0.95
CA PHE A 10 -25.21 10.66 1.23
C PHE A 10 -24.02 10.91 0.28
N GLY A 11 -24.29 11.28 -0.97
CA GLY A 11 -23.25 11.55 -1.96
C GLY A 11 -22.54 12.89 -1.75
N VAL A 12 -21.23 12.95 -1.99
CA VAL A 12 -20.41 14.19 -1.87
C VAL A 12 -20.96 15.28 -2.78
N ILE A 13 -21.06 15.02 -4.09
CA ILE A 13 -21.46 16.02 -5.09
C ILE A 13 -22.88 16.59 -4.83
N PRO A 14 -23.95 15.77 -4.66
CA PRO A 14 -25.27 16.29 -4.36
C PRO A 14 -25.33 17.08 -3.06
N ASN A 15 -24.62 16.62 -2.03
CA ASN A 15 -24.59 17.33 -0.76
C ASN A 15 -23.86 18.68 -0.85
N THR A 16 -22.76 18.73 -1.58
CA THR A 16 -22.01 19.98 -1.80
C THR A 16 -22.87 21.01 -2.51
N ILE A 17 -23.59 20.60 -3.57
CA ILE A 17 -24.49 21.48 -4.31
C ILE A 17 -25.62 21.98 -3.39
N SER A 18 -26.21 21.07 -2.60
CA SER A 18 -27.26 21.42 -1.65
C SER A 18 -26.81 22.40 -0.58
N ASN A 19 -25.63 22.16 0.02
CA ASN A 19 -25.10 23.01 1.10
C ASN A 19 -24.57 24.35 0.58
N PHE A 20 -24.07 24.40 -0.64
CA PHE A 20 -23.70 25.65 -1.31
C PHE A 20 -24.92 26.52 -1.58
N LEU A 21 -26.03 25.92 -1.98
CA LEU A 21 -27.30 26.62 -2.20
C LEU A 21 -27.97 27.06 -0.89
N SER A 22 -27.76 26.34 0.21
CA SER A 22 -28.35 26.64 1.53
C SER A 22 -27.53 27.56 2.40
N ASN A 23 -26.44 28.18 1.87
CA ASN A 23 -25.58 29.14 2.53
C ASN A 23 -24.88 28.65 3.82
N SER A 24 -24.56 27.36 3.90
CA SER A 24 -23.80 26.75 5.02
C SER A 24 -22.42 26.25 4.56
N PRO A 25 -21.44 27.17 4.37
CA PRO A 25 -20.14 26.79 3.79
C PRO A 25 -19.32 25.84 4.66
N GLU A 26 -19.47 25.88 5.98
CA GLU A 26 -18.73 24.99 6.89
C GLU A 26 -19.06 23.50 6.68
N SER A 27 -20.33 23.20 6.41
CA SER A 27 -20.80 21.83 6.14
C SER A 27 -20.44 21.29 4.75
N VAL A 28 -19.85 22.13 3.89
CA VAL A 28 -19.33 21.74 2.57
C VAL A 28 -17.96 21.08 2.74
N PHE A 29 -17.11 21.61 3.62
CA PHE A 29 -15.72 21.15 3.79
C PHE A 29 -15.61 19.99 4.77
N MET A 30 -16.36 20.00 5.87
CA MET A 30 -16.32 18.96 6.90
C MET A 30 -17.74 18.54 7.27
N ARG A 31 -18.00 17.23 7.24
CA ARG A 31 -19.30 16.65 7.59
C ARG A 31 -19.20 15.83 8.87
N PRO A 32 -20.01 16.14 9.88
CA PRO A 32 -20.08 15.31 11.07
C PRO A 32 -20.57 13.89 10.74
N GLY A 33 -20.08 12.91 11.47
CA GLY A 33 -20.52 11.51 11.33
C GLY A 33 -19.80 10.65 10.31
N GLY A 34 -18.60 11.06 9.84
CA GLY A 34 -17.75 10.24 8.96
C GLY A 34 -18.30 10.04 7.54
N LEU A 35 -19.25 10.90 7.14
CA LEU A 35 -19.76 10.90 5.78
C LEU A 35 -18.75 11.55 4.84
N PRO A 36 -18.69 11.08 3.57
CA PRO A 36 -17.77 11.62 2.58
C PRO A 36 -17.98 13.12 2.34
N ASP A 37 -16.90 13.88 2.41
CA ASP A 37 -16.85 15.33 2.19
C ASP A 37 -15.88 15.70 1.04
N ILE A 38 -15.83 16.98 0.67
CA ILE A 38 -14.92 17.47 -0.37
C ILE A 38 -13.47 17.34 0.05
N LEU A 39 -13.16 17.55 1.32
CA LEU A 39 -11.79 17.45 1.83
C LEU A 39 -11.27 16.02 1.66
N THR A 40 -12.04 15.02 2.11
CA THR A 40 -11.72 13.59 1.94
C THR A 40 -11.57 13.20 0.48
N MET A 41 -12.43 13.74 -0.40
CA MET A 41 -12.34 13.51 -1.84
C MET A 41 -11.06 14.11 -2.43
N SER A 42 -10.70 15.33 -2.06
CA SER A 42 -9.47 16.00 -2.51
C SER A 42 -8.22 15.27 -2.03
N LEU A 43 -8.22 14.84 -0.76
CA LEU A 43 -7.13 14.04 -0.18
C LEU A 43 -7.00 12.69 -0.89
N THR A 44 -8.12 12.06 -1.26
CA THR A 44 -8.10 10.80 -2.01
C THR A 44 -7.38 10.98 -3.35
N PHE A 45 -7.68 12.03 -4.12
CA PHE A 45 -6.99 12.31 -5.38
C PHE A 45 -5.51 12.66 -5.16
N ALA A 46 -5.17 13.41 -4.11
CA ALA A 46 -3.79 13.73 -3.77
C ALA A 46 -2.98 12.45 -3.43
N ILE A 47 -3.55 11.56 -2.63
CA ILE A 47 -2.90 10.26 -2.30
C ILE A 47 -2.77 9.37 -3.54
N ILE A 48 -3.78 9.30 -4.41
CA ILE A 48 -3.68 8.57 -5.69
C ILE A 48 -2.51 9.10 -6.51
N GLY A 49 -2.39 10.42 -6.66
CA GLY A 49 -1.27 11.06 -7.38
C GLY A 49 0.09 10.71 -6.77
N LEU A 50 0.18 10.71 -5.44
CA LEU A 50 1.40 10.38 -4.72
C LEU A 50 1.78 8.91 -4.89
N ILE A 51 0.83 7.99 -4.88
CA ILE A 51 1.07 6.56 -5.12
C ILE A 51 1.50 6.33 -6.57
N VAL A 52 0.84 6.95 -7.55
CA VAL A 52 1.23 6.88 -8.97
C VAL A 52 2.66 7.36 -9.17
N TYR A 53 3.02 8.47 -8.53
CA TYR A 53 4.40 8.99 -8.55
C TYR A 53 5.39 7.98 -7.94
N ALA A 54 5.09 7.44 -6.76
CA ALA A 54 5.94 6.45 -6.08
C ALA A 54 6.11 5.15 -6.91
N GLU A 55 5.05 4.68 -7.58
CA GLU A 55 5.09 3.53 -8.50
C GLU A 55 5.93 3.80 -9.76
N GLY A 56 6.07 5.05 -10.16
CA GLY A 56 6.89 5.48 -11.29
C GLY A 56 8.40 5.49 -11.00
N ILE A 57 8.81 5.56 -9.73
CA ILE A 57 10.22 5.64 -9.34
C ILE A 57 10.93 4.32 -9.62
N ARG A 58 12.04 4.39 -10.36
CA ARG A 58 12.88 3.24 -10.74
C ARG A 58 14.32 3.52 -10.37
N ILE A 59 15.00 2.48 -9.87
CA ILE A 59 16.44 2.49 -9.61
C ILE A 59 17.09 1.76 -10.78
N GLU A 60 17.97 2.43 -11.51
CA GLU A 60 18.63 1.88 -12.68
C GLU A 60 19.96 1.26 -12.30
N ILE A 61 20.10 -0.06 -12.51
CA ILE A 61 21.37 -0.77 -12.34
C ILE A 61 22.03 -0.87 -13.71
N PRO A 62 23.28 -0.38 -13.87
CA PRO A 62 23.99 -0.47 -15.14
C PRO A 62 24.27 -1.95 -15.48
N ILE A 63 23.91 -2.33 -16.71
CA ILE A 63 24.14 -3.67 -17.26
C ILE A 63 24.79 -3.58 -18.63
N THR A 64 25.50 -4.62 -19.04
CA THR A 64 26.04 -4.75 -20.39
C THR A 64 25.56 -6.04 -21.04
N SER A 65 25.30 -6.01 -22.33
CA SER A 65 24.97 -7.20 -23.10
C SER A 65 26.25 -7.92 -23.55
N VAL A 66 26.34 -9.20 -23.28
CA VAL A 66 27.46 -10.05 -23.73
C VAL A 66 27.39 -10.29 -25.25
N LYS A 67 26.18 -10.33 -25.81
CA LYS A 67 25.94 -10.66 -27.20
C LYS A 67 26.29 -9.50 -28.15
N TYR A 68 26.16 -8.26 -27.67
CA TYR A 68 26.45 -7.06 -28.44
C TYR A 68 27.56 -6.28 -27.74
N ARG A 69 28.81 -6.42 -28.22
CA ARG A 69 29.97 -5.69 -27.71
C ARG A 69 29.72 -4.18 -27.80
N GLY A 70 29.73 -3.51 -26.62
CA GLY A 70 29.54 -2.05 -26.54
C GLY A 70 28.13 -1.58 -26.21
N PHE A 71 27.12 -2.45 -26.15
CA PHE A 71 25.79 -2.05 -25.72
C PHE A 71 25.76 -1.98 -24.19
N GLN A 72 25.68 -0.75 -23.68
CA GLN A 72 25.44 -0.45 -22.27
C GLN A 72 23.94 -0.15 -22.12
N GLY A 73 23.29 -0.85 -21.21
CA GLY A 73 21.89 -0.66 -20.86
C GLY A 73 21.74 -0.51 -19.35
N THR A 74 20.52 -0.22 -18.93
CA THR A 74 20.16 -0.20 -17.51
C THR A 74 19.09 -1.26 -17.22
N TYR A 75 19.19 -1.91 -16.07
CA TYR A 75 18.15 -2.78 -15.56
C TYR A 75 17.32 -2.00 -14.53
N PRO A 76 16.11 -1.57 -14.88
CA PRO A 76 15.29 -0.77 -13.99
C PRO A 76 14.65 -1.67 -12.92
N ILE A 77 14.97 -1.43 -11.66
CA ILE A 77 14.25 -2.02 -10.52
C ILE A 77 13.25 -0.97 -10.00
N LYS A 78 11.98 -1.31 -9.92
CA LYS A 78 10.97 -0.42 -9.34
C LYS A 78 11.29 -0.19 -7.85
N LEU A 79 11.09 1.03 -7.34
CA LEU A 79 11.22 1.32 -5.92
C LEU A 79 10.23 0.49 -5.10
N LEU A 80 8.99 0.36 -5.60
CA LEU A 80 7.98 -0.53 -5.03
C LEU A 80 8.14 -1.96 -5.61
N TYR A 81 9.34 -2.51 -5.45
CA TYR A 81 9.78 -3.80 -5.99
C TYR A 81 8.89 -4.97 -5.53
N VAL A 82 8.40 -4.88 -4.30
CA VAL A 82 7.69 -5.98 -3.62
C VAL A 82 6.21 -6.02 -3.99
N SER A 83 5.70 -5.06 -4.79
CA SER A 83 4.26 -4.94 -5.10
C SER A 83 3.40 -4.62 -3.85
N VAL A 84 2.08 -4.70 -3.96
CA VAL A 84 1.12 -4.38 -2.90
C VAL A 84 0.89 -5.54 -1.92
N LEU A 85 1.43 -6.74 -2.21
CA LEU A 85 1.20 -7.95 -1.40
C LEU A 85 1.52 -7.79 0.10
N PRO A 86 2.63 -7.15 0.51
CA PRO A 86 2.91 -6.92 1.93
C PRO A 86 1.83 -6.10 2.63
N VAL A 87 1.23 -5.14 1.93
CA VAL A 87 0.14 -4.30 2.47
C VAL A 87 -1.12 -5.14 2.68
N ILE A 88 -1.45 -6.00 1.70
CA ILE A 88 -2.60 -6.93 1.81
C ILE A 88 -2.41 -7.88 3.00
N LEU A 89 -1.22 -8.47 3.14
CA LEU A 89 -0.91 -9.38 4.24
C LEU A 89 -0.98 -8.67 5.60
N THR A 90 -0.50 -7.43 5.67
CA THR A 90 -0.59 -6.61 6.89
C THR A 90 -2.04 -6.30 7.23
N GLY A 91 -2.85 -5.87 6.25
CA GLY A 91 -4.27 -5.61 6.44
C GLY A 91 -5.03 -6.86 6.87
N ALA A 92 -4.75 -8.02 6.26
CA ALA A 92 -5.34 -9.30 6.65
C ALA A 92 -4.93 -9.71 8.07
N LEU A 93 -3.66 -9.52 8.46
CA LEU A 93 -3.20 -9.78 9.81
C LEU A 93 -3.98 -8.92 10.82
N LEU A 94 -4.09 -7.62 10.58
CA LEU A 94 -4.83 -6.70 11.45
C LEU A 94 -6.31 -7.10 11.58
N ALA A 95 -6.96 -7.40 10.46
CA ALA A 95 -8.35 -7.85 10.46
C ALA A 95 -8.53 -9.13 11.32
N ASN A 96 -7.61 -10.09 11.17
CA ASN A 96 -7.63 -11.31 11.97
C ASN A 96 -7.39 -11.04 13.46
N VAL A 97 -6.42 -10.18 13.81
CA VAL A 97 -6.17 -9.82 15.22
C VAL A 97 -7.39 -9.17 15.84
N ILE A 98 -8.06 -8.25 15.16
CA ILE A 98 -9.28 -7.60 15.64
C ILE A 98 -10.41 -8.64 15.79
N PHE A 99 -10.59 -9.51 14.80
CA PHE A 99 -11.60 -10.56 14.82
C PHE A 99 -11.40 -11.52 16.00
N PHE A 100 -10.18 -12.04 16.20
CA PHE A 100 -9.89 -12.92 17.32
C PHE A 100 -10.01 -12.21 18.67
N SER A 101 -9.63 -10.95 18.75
CA SER A 101 -9.81 -10.13 19.96
C SER A 101 -11.29 -9.98 20.30
N GLN A 102 -12.14 -9.72 19.31
CA GLN A 102 -13.59 -9.63 19.50
C GLN A 102 -14.20 -10.98 19.89
N PHE A 103 -13.73 -12.08 19.28
CA PHE A 103 -14.16 -13.42 19.64
C PHE A 103 -13.83 -13.78 21.08
N ILE A 104 -12.59 -13.51 21.52
CA ILE A 104 -12.15 -13.75 22.92
C ILE A 104 -12.97 -12.88 23.86
N TRP A 105 -13.15 -11.61 23.55
CA TRP A 105 -13.93 -10.69 24.36
C TRP A 105 -15.38 -11.17 24.51
N SER A 106 -16.05 -11.50 23.43
CA SER A 106 -17.46 -11.91 23.43
C SER A 106 -17.69 -13.22 24.23
N ARG A 107 -16.70 -14.12 24.26
CA ARG A 107 -16.81 -15.41 24.91
C ARG A 107 -16.43 -15.39 26.42
N TYR A 108 -15.39 -14.61 26.75
CA TYR A 108 -14.76 -14.68 28.05
C TYR A 108 -14.86 -13.40 28.89
N ASN A 109 -15.17 -12.26 28.26
CA ASN A 109 -15.19 -10.96 28.96
C ASN A 109 -16.24 -9.97 28.40
N PRO A 110 -17.50 -10.38 28.18
CA PRO A 110 -18.51 -9.51 27.58
C PRO A 110 -18.87 -8.28 28.44
N ALA A 111 -18.65 -8.35 29.75
CA ALA A 111 -18.91 -7.25 30.70
C ALA A 111 -17.66 -6.42 31.02
N ASN A 112 -16.52 -6.64 30.34
CA ASN A 112 -15.23 -5.98 30.61
C ASN A 112 -14.73 -6.12 32.06
N SER A 113 -15.11 -7.21 32.75
CA SER A 113 -14.81 -7.43 34.16
C SER A 113 -13.39 -7.98 34.41
N ASN A 114 -12.78 -8.64 33.41
CA ASN A 114 -11.48 -9.27 33.57
C ASN A 114 -10.35 -8.34 33.10
N SER A 115 -9.53 -7.85 34.05
CA SER A 115 -8.44 -6.91 33.80
C SER A 115 -7.38 -7.43 32.82
N LEU A 116 -7.06 -8.74 32.83
CA LEU A 116 -6.08 -9.31 31.89
C LEU A 116 -6.58 -9.34 30.45
N LEU A 117 -7.86 -9.65 30.26
CA LEU A 117 -8.47 -9.63 28.91
C LEU A 117 -8.70 -8.22 28.42
N ASN A 118 -8.92 -7.25 29.30
CA ASN A 118 -9.01 -5.83 28.94
C ASN A 118 -7.69 -5.29 28.38
N LEU A 119 -6.55 -5.88 28.73
CA LEU A 119 -5.27 -5.53 28.12
C LEU A 119 -5.22 -5.89 26.61
N ILE A 120 -5.88 -6.98 26.22
CA ILE A 120 -5.94 -7.42 24.82
C ILE A 120 -6.91 -6.54 24.05
N ALA A 121 -8.16 -6.43 24.49
CA ALA A 121 -9.17 -5.61 23.84
C ALA A 121 -10.34 -5.31 24.79
N ILE A 122 -10.88 -4.11 24.68
CA ILE A 122 -12.11 -3.66 25.30
C ILE A 122 -13.06 -3.26 24.17
N PHE A 123 -14.29 -3.80 24.19
CA PHE A 123 -15.32 -3.44 23.23
C PHE A 123 -16.52 -2.80 23.95
N ASN A 124 -17.30 -2.02 23.20
CA ASN A 124 -18.53 -1.44 23.72
C ASN A 124 -19.56 -2.55 23.92
N VAL A 125 -20.06 -2.69 25.16
CA VAL A 125 -21.06 -3.70 25.50
C VAL A 125 -22.37 -3.52 24.73
N ASN A 126 -22.74 -2.27 24.44
CA ASN A 126 -23.98 -1.94 23.74
C ASN A 126 -23.87 -2.07 22.21
N ASP A 127 -22.68 -1.86 21.66
CA ASP A 127 -22.43 -1.95 20.22
C ASP A 127 -21.01 -2.45 19.93
N PRO A 128 -20.81 -3.79 19.92
CA PRO A 128 -19.51 -4.40 19.68
C PRO A 128 -19.01 -4.22 18.24
N THR A 129 -19.87 -3.77 17.32
CA THR A 129 -19.53 -3.64 15.88
C THR A 129 -18.71 -2.39 15.56
N GLN A 130 -18.68 -1.41 16.45
CA GLN A 130 -17.90 -0.18 16.30
C GLN A 130 -16.38 -0.40 16.37
N GLY A 131 -15.94 -1.58 16.79
CA GLY A 131 -14.53 -1.92 16.96
C GLY A 131 -14.04 -1.76 18.39
N PRO A 132 -12.75 -2.03 18.66
CA PRO A 132 -12.18 -1.94 19.99
C PRO A 132 -12.11 -0.49 20.46
N ILE A 133 -12.47 -0.26 21.74
CA ILE A 133 -12.42 1.04 22.42
C ILE A 133 -11.25 1.13 23.42
N GLY A 134 -10.53 0.03 23.64
CA GLY A 134 -9.36 -0.02 24.51
C GLY A 134 -8.55 -1.31 24.35
N GLY A 135 -7.44 -1.39 25.07
CA GLY A 135 -6.50 -2.52 24.98
C GLY A 135 -5.56 -2.44 23.76
N LEU A 136 -4.75 -3.48 23.59
CA LEU A 136 -3.77 -3.53 22.49
C LEU A 136 -4.43 -3.42 21.12
N ALA A 137 -5.57 -4.10 20.92
CA ALA A 137 -6.31 -4.10 19.67
C ALA A 137 -6.76 -2.68 19.25
N TYR A 138 -7.03 -1.79 20.21
CA TYR A 138 -7.37 -0.40 19.95
C TYR A 138 -6.23 0.38 19.31
N TYR A 139 -5.01 0.25 19.86
CA TYR A 139 -3.83 0.97 19.36
C TYR A 139 -3.34 0.50 17.99
N ILE A 140 -3.65 -0.73 17.61
CA ILE A 140 -3.31 -1.26 16.28
C ILE A 140 -4.47 -1.16 15.29
N SER A 141 -5.64 -0.69 15.70
CA SER A 141 -6.78 -0.46 14.82
C SER A 141 -6.71 0.93 14.16
N PRO A 142 -7.08 1.07 12.86
CA PRO A 142 -6.99 2.34 12.16
C PRO A 142 -7.90 3.39 12.79
N PRO A 143 -7.36 4.59 13.15
CA PRO A 143 -8.20 5.74 13.42
C PRO A 143 -8.78 6.23 12.09
N ARG A 144 -10.10 6.12 11.93
CA ARG A 144 -10.76 6.47 10.67
C ARG A 144 -11.08 7.97 10.63
N GLY A 145 -10.30 8.72 9.90
CA GLY A 145 -10.50 10.15 9.66
C GLY A 145 -9.59 11.07 10.48
N ILE A 146 -9.33 12.24 9.91
CA ILE A 146 -8.45 13.26 10.51
C ILE A 146 -8.96 13.72 11.87
N GLU A 147 -10.28 13.81 12.04
CA GLU A 147 -10.89 14.23 13.31
C GLU A 147 -10.47 13.30 14.46
N VAL A 148 -10.62 11.98 14.27
CA VAL A 148 -10.23 10.98 15.27
C VAL A 148 -8.73 10.97 15.49
N ALA A 149 -7.94 11.08 14.41
CA ALA A 149 -6.49 11.11 14.50
C ALA A 149 -5.95 12.34 15.22
N SER A 150 -6.63 13.48 15.12
CA SER A 150 -6.24 14.73 15.81
C SER A 150 -6.54 14.69 17.32
N VAL A 151 -7.61 14.01 17.71
CA VAL A 151 -7.99 13.83 19.12
C VAL A 151 -7.12 12.74 19.78
N GLU A 152 -6.72 11.71 19.02
CA GLU A 152 -5.97 10.56 19.53
C GLU A 152 -4.64 10.36 18.77
N PRO A 153 -3.68 11.30 18.85
CA PRO A 153 -2.44 11.22 18.09
C PRO A 153 -1.58 10.00 18.43
N VAL A 154 -1.60 9.56 19.69
CA VAL A 154 -0.85 8.38 20.14
C VAL A 154 -1.35 7.12 19.43
N ARG A 155 -2.65 6.97 19.26
CA ARG A 155 -3.25 5.85 18.51
C ARG A 155 -2.84 5.89 17.04
N ALA A 156 -2.90 7.07 16.40
CA ALA A 156 -2.51 7.24 15.01
C ALA A 156 -1.03 6.87 14.78
N ILE A 157 -0.14 7.31 15.66
CA ILE A 157 1.31 7.03 15.57
C ILE A 157 1.58 5.54 15.81
N THR A 158 1.00 4.92 16.84
CA THR A 158 1.20 3.49 17.15
C THR A 158 0.67 2.60 16.04
N TYR A 159 -0.51 2.90 15.48
CA TYR A 159 -1.05 2.22 14.30
C TYR A 159 -0.09 2.31 13.11
N MET A 160 0.36 3.53 12.77
CA MET A 160 1.26 3.78 11.64
C MET A 160 2.59 3.01 11.80
N LEU A 161 3.21 3.10 12.98
CA LEU A 161 4.46 2.39 13.26
C LEU A 161 4.28 0.86 13.15
N PHE A 162 3.23 0.32 13.76
CA PHE A 162 2.92 -1.11 13.66
C PHE A 162 2.73 -1.54 12.21
N TYR A 163 1.97 -0.76 11.44
CA TYR A 163 1.68 -1.06 10.03
C TYR A 163 2.96 -1.05 9.18
N ILE A 164 3.84 -0.04 9.35
CA ILE A 164 5.12 0.07 8.64
C ILE A 164 6.02 -1.11 8.97
N VAL A 165 6.15 -1.47 10.27
CA VAL A 165 7.00 -2.58 10.70
C VAL A 165 6.51 -3.90 10.10
N MET A 166 5.21 -4.19 10.20
CA MET A 166 4.63 -5.43 9.66
C MET A 166 4.73 -5.49 8.14
N CYS A 167 4.45 -4.38 7.45
CA CYS A 167 4.60 -4.29 6.00
C CYS A 167 6.05 -4.54 5.57
N THR A 168 7.03 -4.01 6.29
CA THR A 168 8.46 -4.23 6.02
C THR A 168 8.88 -5.69 6.24
N ILE A 169 8.37 -6.34 7.30
CA ILE A 169 8.60 -7.76 7.57
C ILE A 169 8.02 -8.60 6.43
N PHE A 170 6.75 -8.38 6.08
CA PHE A 170 6.11 -9.11 4.98
C PHE A 170 6.76 -8.84 3.63
N ALA A 171 7.29 -7.63 3.39
CA ALA A 171 8.04 -7.31 2.20
C ALA A 171 9.30 -8.20 2.07
N ARG A 172 10.06 -8.36 3.15
CA ARG A 172 11.23 -9.24 3.18
C ARG A 172 10.86 -10.70 2.93
N VAL A 173 9.87 -11.19 3.66
CA VAL A 173 9.38 -12.57 3.51
C VAL A 173 8.92 -12.82 2.07
N TRP A 174 8.19 -11.87 1.47
CA TRP A 174 7.69 -12.01 0.12
C TRP A 174 8.79 -12.03 -0.93
N VAL A 175 9.84 -11.22 -0.79
CA VAL A 175 11.00 -11.23 -1.72
C VAL A 175 11.67 -12.59 -1.74
N GLU A 176 11.83 -13.23 -0.58
CA GLU A 176 12.46 -14.55 -0.50
C GLU A 176 11.56 -15.64 -1.11
N ILE A 177 10.26 -15.69 -0.74
CA ILE A 177 9.31 -16.70 -1.21
C ILE A 177 8.95 -16.49 -2.68
N GLY A 178 8.79 -15.24 -3.11
CA GLY A 178 8.39 -14.87 -4.46
C GLY A 178 9.50 -15.02 -5.51
N GLY A 179 10.69 -15.49 -5.14
CA GLY A 179 11.81 -15.66 -6.07
C GLY A 179 12.37 -14.33 -6.60
N LEU A 180 12.11 -13.25 -5.89
CA LEU A 180 12.61 -11.91 -6.20
C LEU A 180 13.94 -11.60 -5.49
N GLY A 181 14.48 -12.55 -4.74
CA GLY A 181 15.76 -12.41 -4.06
C GLY A 181 16.95 -12.34 -5.03
N ALA A 182 18.07 -11.81 -4.55
CA ALA A 182 19.28 -11.57 -5.36
C ALA A 182 19.75 -12.78 -6.15
N LYS A 183 19.67 -13.97 -5.54
CA LYS A 183 20.05 -15.24 -6.18
C LYS A 183 19.19 -15.60 -7.38
N SER A 184 17.88 -15.48 -7.24
CA SER A 184 16.91 -15.78 -8.32
C SER A 184 17.04 -14.78 -9.45
N VAL A 185 17.15 -13.49 -9.13
CA VAL A 185 17.32 -12.43 -10.12
C VAL A 185 18.65 -12.58 -10.86
N ALA A 186 19.76 -12.91 -10.17
CA ALA A 186 21.05 -13.18 -10.79
C ALA A 186 20.96 -14.33 -11.81
N LYS A 187 20.27 -15.43 -11.43
CA LYS A 187 20.05 -16.56 -12.33
C LYS A 187 19.27 -16.16 -13.58
N ASN A 188 18.20 -15.38 -13.43
CA ASN A 188 17.38 -14.90 -14.54
C ASN A 188 18.15 -13.97 -15.47
N LEU A 189 18.96 -13.03 -14.94
CA LEU A 189 19.79 -12.13 -15.73
C LEU A 189 20.84 -12.89 -16.55
N LEU A 190 21.49 -13.88 -15.97
CA LEU A 190 22.45 -14.72 -16.71
C LEU A 190 21.77 -15.56 -17.79
N GLY A 191 20.56 -16.07 -17.54
CA GLY A 191 19.75 -16.77 -18.54
C GLY A 191 19.41 -15.86 -19.73
N ALA A 192 19.20 -14.57 -19.48
CA ALA A 192 18.96 -13.55 -20.53
C ALA A 192 20.26 -13.04 -21.20
N ASN A 193 21.43 -13.63 -20.96
CA ASN A 193 22.74 -13.20 -21.47
C ASN A 193 23.11 -11.74 -21.11
N VAL A 194 22.66 -11.28 -19.95
CA VAL A 194 22.99 -9.95 -19.40
C VAL A 194 24.11 -10.09 -18.38
N GLN A 195 25.00 -9.11 -18.34
CA GLN A 195 26.16 -9.06 -17.44
C GLN A 195 26.26 -7.69 -16.76
N VAL A 196 26.77 -7.65 -15.53
CA VAL A 196 27.10 -6.40 -14.85
C VAL A 196 28.51 -5.95 -15.25
N PRO A 197 28.71 -4.68 -15.65
CA PRO A 197 30.04 -4.17 -16.04
C PRO A 197 31.06 -4.35 -14.92
N GLY A 198 32.28 -4.77 -15.28
CA GLY A 198 33.38 -4.93 -14.30
C GLY A 198 33.39 -6.24 -13.52
N PHE A 199 32.38 -7.10 -13.68
CA PHE A 199 32.32 -8.41 -13.01
C PHE A 199 32.43 -9.56 -13.99
N ARG A 200 33.04 -10.68 -13.53
CA ARG A 200 33.09 -11.92 -14.31
C ARG A 200 31.70 -12.47 -14.53
N ARG A 201 31.48 -13.14 -15.66
CA ARG A 201 30.22 -13.83 -16.00
C ARG A 201 30.02 -15.05 -15.09
N SER A 202 29.73 -14.85 -13.83
CA SER A 202 29.37 -15.91 -12.90
C SER A 202 28.15 -15.47 -12.09
N GLN A 203 27.30 -16.43 -11.74
CA GLN A 203 26.12 -16.18 -10.92
C GLN A 203 26.51 -15.51 -9.59
N ALA A 204 27.59 -16.01 -8.97
CA ALA A 204 28.10 -15.48 -7.70
C ALA A 204 28.48 -13.98 -7.80
N SER A 205 29.10 -13.56 -8.89
CA SER A 205 29.50 -12.15 -9.07
C SER A 205 28.32 -11.22 -9.22
N VAL A 206 27.31 -11.61 -10.01
CA VAL A 206 26.06 -10.83 -10.19
C VAL A 206 25.24 -10.84 -8.90
N GLU A 207 25.17 -11.97 -8.22
CA GLU A 207 24.47 -12.12 -6.94
C GLU A 207 25.03 -11.18 -5.87
N VAL A 208 26.35 -11.08 -5.73
CA VAL A 208 27.01 -10.16 -4.76
C VAL A 208 26.62 -8.71 -4.99
N VAL A 209 26.52 -8.28 -6.27
CA VAL A 209 26.06 -6.93 -6.59
C VAL A 209 24.60 -6.76 -6.19
N LEU A 210 23.73 -7.68 -6.59
CA LEU A 210 22.29 -7.60 -6.31
C LEU A 210 21.96 -7.71 -4.82
N GLN A 211 22.75 -8.47 -4.04
CA GLN A 211 22.64 -8.57 -2.58
C GLN A 211 22.83 -7.22 -1.87
N ARG A 212 23.51 -6.28 -2.48
CA ARG A 212 23.67 -4.93 -1.94
C ARG A 212 22.44 -4.06 -2.17
N TYR A 213 21.74 -4.22 -3.31
CA TYR A 213 20.62 -3.36 -3.71
C TYR A 213 19.25 -3.93 -3.29
N ILE A 214 18.98 -5.21 -3.56
CA ILE A 214 17.65 -5.79 -3.37
C ILE A 214 17.14 -5.69 -1.92
N PRO A 215 17.93 -6.04 -0.87
CA PRO A 215 17.44 -5.93 0.50
C PRO A 215 17.13 -4.49 0.92
N VAL A 216 17.96 -3.52 0.48
CA VAL A 216 17.76 -2.10 0.79
C VAL A 216 16.50 -1.57 0.13
N ILE A 217 16.32 -1.86 -1.17
CA ILE A 217 15.11 -1.46 -1.93
C ILE A 217 13.86 -2.11 -1.32
N THR A 218 13.95 -3.37 -0.89
CA THR A 218 12.85 -4.08 -0.23
C THR A 218 12.42 -3.40 1.07
N ILE A 219 13.39 -3.00 1.91
CA ILE A 219 13.09 -2.32 3.17
C ILE A 219 12.47 -0.94 2.90
N ILE A 220 13.08 -0.14 2.03
CA ILE A 220 12.59 1.19 1.68
C ILE A 220 11.19 1.09 1.06
N GLY A 221 10.99 0.14 0.14
CA GLY A 221 9.69 -0.12 -0.46
C GLY A 221 8.63 -0.54 0.56
N GLY A 222 8.98 -1.42 1.51
CA GLY A 222 8.09 -1.84 2.59
C GLY A 222 7.70 -0.69 3.52
N ILE A 223 8.66 0.16 3.90
CA ILE A 223 8.42 1.36 4.71
C ILE A 223 7.49 2.32 3.96
N LEU A 224 7.80 2.62 2.71
CA LEU A 224 7.03 3.55 1.89
C LEU A 224 5.59 3.07 1.67
N MET A 225 5.41 1.78 1.33
CA MET A 225 4.10 1.17 1.20
C MET A 225 3.30 1.19 2.50
N GLY A 226 3.96 0.85 3.62
CA GLY A 226 3.35 0.90 4.94
C GLY A 226 2.91 2.31 5.33
N LEU A 227 3.75 3.31 5.03
CA LEU A 227 3.46 4.72 5.30
C LEU A 227 2.31 5.24 4.43
N LEU A 228 2.30 4.90 3.14
CA LEU A 228 1.22 5.29 2.23
C LEU A 228 -0.11 4.66 2.62
N ALA A 229 -0.12 3.35 2.95
CA ALA A 229 -1.33 2.65 3.35
C ALA A 229 -1.88 3.18 4.67
N SER A 230 -1.05 3.22 5.72
CA SER A 230 -1.49 3.69 7.04
C SER A 230 -1.84 5.17 7.06
N GLY A 231 -1.09 6.01 6.33
CA GLY A 231 -1.41 7.42 6.17
C GLY A 231 -2.77 7.64 5.49
N ALA A 232 -3.04 6.87 4.46
CA ALA A 232 -4.32 6.89 3.77
C ALA A 232 -5.50 6.46 4.67
N ASP A 233 -5.31 5.43 5.50
CA ASP A 233 -6.31 5.00 6.49
C ASP A 233 -6.55 6.08 7.57
N ILE A 234 -5.49 6.72 8.07
CA ILE A 234 -5.57 7.81 9.05
C ILE A 234 -6.31 9.02 8.48
N LEU A 235 -6.07 9.35 7.22
CA LEU A 235 -6.75 10.44 6.52
C LEU A 235 -8.22 10.12 6.21
N GLY A 236 -8.64 8.88 6.40
CA GLY A 236 -10.02 8.45 6.15
C GLY A 236 -10.44 8.49 4.67
N ILE A 237 -9.48 8.30 3.75
CA ILE A 237 -9.73 8.36 2.31
C ILE A 237 -10.68 7.26 1.82
N PHE A 238 -11.32 7.50 0.68
CA PHE A 238 -12.23 6.52 0.07
C PHE A 238 -11.54 5.21 -0.27
N GLY A 239 -12.14 4.10 0.17
CA GLY A 239 -11.63 2.75 -0.10
C GLY A 239 -10.50 2.29 0.83
N GLY A 240 -10.06 3.15 1.76
CA GLY A 240 -8.96 2.86 2.67
C GLY A 240 -7.59 2.75 1.96
N GLY A 241 -6.52 2.73 2.74
CA GLY A 241 -5.16 2.73 2.20
C GLY A 241 -4.83 1.50 1.35
N THR A 242 -5.20 0.31 1.83
CA THR A 242 -4.99 -0.95 1.09
C THR A 242 -5.78 -0.96 -0.23
N GLY A 243 -7.04 -0.49 -0.21
CA GLY A 243 -7.91 -0.48 -1.40
C GLY A 243 -7.39 0.44 -2.50
N ILE A 244 -6.96 1.65 -2.14
CA ILE A 244 -6.41 2.61 -3.12
C ILE A 244 -5.06 2.13 -3.68
N LEU A 245 -4.17 1.60 -2.83
CA LEU A 245 -2.91 1.03 -3.31
C LEU A 245 -3.14 -0.10 -4.31
N LEU A 246 -4.07 -1.01 -4.03
CA LEU A 246 -4.46 -2.07 -4.97
C LEU A 246 -5.00 -1.50 -6.28
N MET A 247 -5.93 -0.56 -6.21
CA MET A 247 -6.53 0.06 -7.39
C MET A 247 -5.46 0.71 -8.28
N VAL A 248 -4.57 1.50 -7.69
CA VAL A 248 -3.51 2.19 -8.44
C VAL A 248 -2.53 1.18 -9.03
N SER A 249 -2.04 0.22 -8.24
CA SER A 249 -1.07 -0.77 -8.72
C SER A 249 -1.63 -1.65 -9.84
N ILE A 250 -2.89 -2.08 -9.73
CA ILE A 250 -3.55 -2.85 -10.81
C ILE A 250 -3.66 -1.98 -12.06
N THR A 251 -4.13 -0.73 -11.93
CA THR A 251 -4.28 0.19 -13.06
C THR A 251 -2.94 0.47 -13.74
N MET A 252 -1.88 0.70 -12.95
CA MET A 252 -0.52 0.92 -13.49
C MET A 252 0.05 -0.32 -14.18
N ASN A 253 -0.23 -1.52 -13.67
CA ASN A 253 0.17 -2.75 -14.34
C ASN A 253 -0.54 -2.92 -15.70
N TYR A 254 -1.85 -2.70 -15.75
CA TYR A 254 -2.60 -2.72 -17.03
C TYR A 254 -2.08 -1.67 -18.01
N TYR A 255 -1.84 -0.45 -17.54
CA TYR A 255 -1.27 0.61 -18.37
C TYR A 255 0.09 0.19 -18.99
N GLN A 256 0.97 -0.43 -18.19
CA GLN A 256 2.27 -0.91 -18.68
C GLN A 256 2.14 -2.02 -19.72
N ILE A 257 1.19 -2.95 -19.55
CA ILE A 257 0.90 -4.02 -20.51
C ILE A 257 0.40 -3.41 -21.83
N LEU A 258 -0.59 -2.52 -21.78
CA LEU A 258 -1.14 -1.85 -22.96
C LEU A 258 -0.10 -1.01 -23.71
N MET A 259 0.76 -0.32 -22.98
CA MET A 259 1.86 0.44 -23.60
C MET A 259 2.86 -0.48 -24.30
N LYS A 260 3.18 -1.63 -23.71
CA LYS A 260 4.05 -2.63 -24.33
C LYS A 260 3.43 -3.18 -25.62
N GLU A 261 2.17 -3.59 -25.59
CA GLU A 261 1.45 -4.08 -26.76
C GLU A 261 1.37 -3.02 -27.89
N ARG A 262 1.11 -1.76 -27.53
CA ARG A 262 1.12 -0.67 -28.52
C ARG A 262 2.48 -0.47 -29.16
N LEU A 263 3.57 -0.50 -28.38
CA LEU A 263 4.92 -0.38 -28.90
C LEU A 263 5.27 -1.55 -29.84
N GLU A 264 4.88 -2.77 -29.50
CA GLU A 264 5.06 -3.96 -30.34
C GLU A 264 4.26 -3.85 -31.65
N ALA A 265 3.04 -3.33 -31.60
CA ALA A 265 2.20 -3.13 -32.77
C ALA A 265 2.70 -2.01 -33.69
N MET A 266 3.27 -0.92 -33.12
CA MET A 266 3.77 0.22 -33.91
C MET A 266 5.14 -0.05 -34.55
N MET A 267 5.94 -0.96 -33.99
CA MET A 267 7.31 -1.28 -34.46
C MET A 267 7.53 -2.80 -34.53
N PRO A 268 6.94 -3.50 -35.53
CA PRO A 268 7.05 -4.96 -35.65
C PRO A 268 8.50 -5.47 -35.77
N GLY A 269 9.39 -4.63 -36.34
CA GLY A 269 10.82 -4.92 -36.44
C GLY A 269 11.57 -4.92 -35.11
N LEU A 270 11.14 -4.12 -34.13
CA LEU A 270 11.69 -4.12 -32.77
C LEU A 270 11.10 -5.26 -31.93
N ALA A 271 9.88 -5.69 -32.18
CA ALA A 271 9.24 -6.81 -31.50
C ALA A 271 10.00 -8.13 -31.73
N SER A 272 10.54 -8.33 -32.94
CA SER A 272 11.40 -9.48 -33.25
C SER A 272 12.74 -9.45 -32.51
N PHE A 273 13.21 -8.26 -32.11
CA PHE A 273 14.43 -8.04 -31.32
C PHE A 273 14.21 -8.23 -29.82
N LEU A 274 13.04 -7.83 -29.31
CA LEU A 274 12.68 -7.89 -27.87
C LEU A 274 12.00 -9.20 -27.47
N GLY A 275 11.35 -9.88 -28.41
CA GLY A 275 10.55 -11.09 -28.16
C GLY A 275 11.27 -12.45 -28.36
N LYS A 276 12.58 -12.44 -28.63
CA LYS A 276 13.44 -13.63 -28.68
C LYS A 276 14.48 -13.59 -27.55
N GLY A 277 14.02 -13.46 -26.33
CA GLY A 277 14.83 -13.62 -25.13
C GLY A 277 14.14 -14.53 -24.14
#